data_2eedc422f8e82a4eb763237845c30b4f
#
_entry.id   2eedc422f8e82a4eb763237845c30b4f
#
_cell.length_a   1.000
_cell.length_b   1.000
_cell.length_c   1.000
_cell.angle_alpha   90.00
_cell.angle_beta   90.00
_cell.angle_gamma   90.00
#
_symmetry.space_group_name_H-M   'P 1'
#
loop_
_entity.id
_entity.type
_entity.pdbx_description
1 polymer ?
#
loop_
_entity_poly.entity_id
_entity_poly.type
_entity_poly.pdbx_seq_one_letter_code
_entity_poly.pdbx_strand_id
1 'polypeptide(L)'
;ASDVYKRQIQDHANGIVVDYSNIESATREFGLDPEVLSDPEKLQDAMNQMQTIELTPEIHYTHEKALERLETMLALVEGWVDVVVENAIKDRIPSTPALSEMWRRRRATASQAEEALKAQAGLELRPRRVRDAVTLWTRITDACGAEKRDSCWDHPDLLPRASDLDNPAACIDRLLDDTTDSFESDLAKLEEELMGDHDDTDTGNADSGDTSPEDGDDTGSTN
;
A
#
# COMPACT_ATOMS: atom_id res chain seq x y z
N ALA A 1 3.21 -6.69 -1.49
CA ALA A 1 2.66 -5.41 -2.00
C ALA A 1 1.96 -5.59 -3.36
N SER A 2 2.63 -6.16 -4.38
CA SER A 2 2.06 -6.27 -5.74
C SER A 2 0.70 -7.00 -5.82
N ASP A 3 0.49 -8.06 -5.04
CA ASP A 3 -0.74 -8.86 -5.11
C ASP A 3 -1.93 -8.18 -4.41
N VAL A 4 -1.65 -7.32 -3.45
CA VAL A 4 -2.67 -6.50 -2.79
C VAL A 4 -3.22 -5.46 -3.75
N TYR A 5 -2.34 -4.77 -4.48
CA TYR A 5 -2.74 -3.82 -5.51
C TYR A 5 -3.62 -4.48 -6.57
N LYS A 6 -3.19 -5.64 -7.07
CA LYS A 6 -3.96 -6.39 -8.07
C LYS A 6 -5.36 -6.74 -7.56
N ARG A 7 -5.46 -7.20 -6.31
CA ARG A 7 -6.74 -7.58 -5.71
C ARG A 7 -7.65 -6.39 -5.53
N GLN A 8 -7.14 -5.26 -5.03
CA GLN A 8 -7.93 -4.04 -4.85
C GLN A 8 -8.40 -3.45 -6.19
N ILE A 9 -7.53 -3.42 -7.20
CA ILE A 9 -7.91 -3.01 -8.56
C ILE A 9 -8.96 -3.95 -9.13
N GLN A 10 -8.83 -5.25 -8.90
CA GLN A 10 -9.77 -6.25 -9.39
C GLN A 10 -11.13 -6.13 -8.70
N ASP A 11 -11.16 -5.91 -7.38
CA ASP A 11 -12.38 -5.69 -6.61
C ASP A 11 -13.10 -4.41 -7.06
N HIS A 12 -12.36 -3.35 -7.36
CA HIS A 12 -12.90 -2.13 -7.91
C HIS A 12 -13.45 -2.36 -9.32
N ALA A 13 -12.69 -2.99 -10.21
CA ALA A 13 -13.10 -3.28 -11.57
C ALA A 13 -14.37 -4.16 -11.64
N ASN A 14 -14.48 -5.13 -10.73
CA ASN A 14 -15.67 -5.99 -10.61
C ASN A 14 -16.91 -5.21 -10.11
N GLY A 15 -16.71 -4.08 -9.46
CA GLY A 15 -17.80 -3.22 -8.97
C GLY A 15 -18.27 -2.17 -9.98
N ILE A 16 -17.60 -2.05 -11.13
CA ILE A 16 -18.00 -1.12 -12.19
C ILE A 16 -19.14 -1.75 -13.01
N VAL A 17 -20.30 -1.12 -12.99
CA VAL A 17 -21.44 -1.48 -13.84
C VAL A 17 -21.67 -0.35 -14.84
N VAL A 18 -21.56 -0.68 -16.11
CA VAL A 18 -21.84 0.26 -17.20
C VAL A 18 -23.31 0.13 -17.61
N ASP A 19 -24.07 1.18 -17.38
CA ASP A 19 -25.48 1.24 -17.77
C ASP A 19 -25.60 1.85 -19.17
N TYR A 20 -26.09 1.05 -20.10
CA TYR A 20 -26.33 1.44 -21.49
C TYR A 20 -27.79 1.81 -21.73
N SER A 21 -28.63 1.86 -20.69
CA SER A 21 -30.09 2.12 -20.84
C SER A 21 -30.38 3.44 -21.52
N ASN A 22 -29.57 4.46 -21.29
CA ASN A 22 -29.66 5.75 -21.95
C ASN A 22 -29.41 5.64 -23.45
N ILE A 23 -28.40 4.84 -23.84
CA ILE A 23 -28.05 4.59 -25.23
C ILE A 23 -29.10 3.72 -25.89
N GLU A 24 -29.62 2.69 -25.20
CA GLU A 24 -30.72 1.86 -25.69
C GLU A 24 -32.00 2.64 -25.83
N SER A 25 -32.33 3.53 -24.89
CA SER A 25 -33.51 4.39 -24.94
C SER A 25 -33.40 5.39 -26.07
N ALA A 26 -32.27 6.05 -26.24
CA ALA A 26 -31.98 6.94 -27.34
C ALA A 26 -32.07 6.18 -28.68
N THR A 27 -31.51 4.98 -28.79
CA THR A 27 -31.55 4.17 -29.99
C THR A 27 -32.98 3.72 -30.32
N ARG A 28 -33.85 3.49 -29.33
CA ARG A 28 -35.27 3.19 -29.53
C ARG A 28 -36.08 4.40 -29.93
N GLU A 29 -35.81 5.56 -29.33
CA GLU A 29 -36.48 6.82 -29.58
C GLU A 29 -36.16 7.38 -30.97
N PHE A 30 -34.87 7.22 -31.38
CA PHE A 30 -34.39 7.53 -32.72
C PHE A 30 -34.41 6.31 -33.64
N GLY A 31 -35.03 5.20 -33.19
CA GLY A 31 -35.16 3.98 -33.97
C GLY A 31 -35.69 4.33 -35.36
N LEU A 32 -34.85 4.00 -36.33
CA LEU A 32 -34.98 4.19 -37.78
C LEU A 32 -36.37 3.81 -38.28
N ASP A 33 -37.35 4.66 -37.96
CA ASP A 33 -38.68 4.57 -38.54
C ASP A 33 -38.50 4.89 -40.04
N PRO A 34 -38.93 4.02 -40.92
CA PRO A 34 -38.84 4.27 -42.38
C PRO A 34 -39.42 5.63 -42.81
N GLU A 35 -40.36 6.19 -42.05
CA GLU A 35 -40.91 7.52 -42.29
C GLU A 35 -39.91 8.65 -42.01
N VAL A 36 -39.06 8.53 -40.96
CA VAL A 36 -38.02 9.51 -40.63
C VAL A 36 -36.87 9.48 -41.66
N LEU A 37 -36.55 8.29 -42.16
CA LEU A 37 -35.55 8.12 -43.21
C LEU A 37 -35.97 8.64 -44.58
N SER A 38 -37.27 8.78 -44.81
CA SER A 38 -37.84 9.22 -46.07
C SER A 38 -38.02 10.74 -46.16
N ASP A 39 -37.96 11.46 -45.05
CA ASP A 39 -38.18 12.90 -44.97
C ASP A 39 -36.89 13.64 -44.54
N PRO A 40 -36.26 14.43 -45.43
CA PRO A 40 -35.01 15.13 -45.14
C PRO A 40 -35.06 16.12 -43.97
N GLU A 41 -36.23 16.76 -43.71
CA GLU A 41 -36.40 17.69 -42.59
C GLU A 41 -36.44 16.94 -41.26
N LYS A 42 -37.16 15.81 -41.19
CA LYS A 42 -37.23 14.95 -40.01
C LYS A 42 -35.88 14.30 -39.70
N LEU A 43 -35.11 13.95 -40.73
CA LEU A 43 -33.78 13.40 -40.59
C LEU A 43 -32.81 14.46 -40.01
N GLN A 44 -32.91 15.71 -40.44
CA GLN A 44 -32.08 16.79 -39.93
C GLN A 44 -32.41 17.14 -38.49
N ASP A 45 -33.69 17.15 -38.13
CA ASP A 45 -34.15 17.34 -36.75
C ASP A 45 -33.68 16.20 -35.82
N ALA A 46 -33.78 14.96 -36.28
CA ALA A 46 -33.26 13.79 -35.54
C ALA A 46 -31.76 13.87 -35.35
N MET A 47 -31.00 14.26 -36.37
CA MET A 47 -29.54 14.47 -36.26
C MET A 47 -29.17 15.61 -35.30
N ASN A 48 -29.90 16.71 -35.29
CA ASN A 48 -29.69 17.81 -34.36
C ASN A 48 -30.01 17.42 -32.92
N GLN A 49 -31.06 16.62 -32.70
CA GLN A 49 -31.40 16.06 -31.39
C GLN A 49 -30.37 15.06 -30.92
N MET A 50 -29.82 14.21 -31.81
CA MET A 50 -28.71 13.31 -31.47
C MET A 50 -27.45 14.03 -31.00
N GLN A 51 -27.18 15.21 -31.55
CA GLN A 51 -26.03 16.02 -31.11
C GLN A 51 -26.18 16.65 -29.72
N THR A 52 -27.43 16.80 -29.25
CA THR A 52 -27.76 17.33 -27.92
C THR A 52 -27.87 16.25 -26.85
N ILE A 53 -27.94 14.98 -27.23
CA ILE A 53 -27.98 13.85 -26.27
C ILE A 53 -26.58 13.45 -25.94
N GLU A 54 -26.27 13.54 -24.67
CA GLU A 54 -25.01 13.03 -24.12
C GLU A 54 -25.09 11.48 -24.11
N LEU A 55 -24.63 10.86 -25.21
CA LEU A 55 -24.56 9.41 -25.39
C LEU A 55 -23.41 8.80 -24.60
N THR A 56 -23.21 9.26 -23.36
CA THR A 56 -22.24 8.68 -22.45
C THR A 56 -22.90 7.60 -21.61
N PRO A 57 -22.34 6.39 -21.57
CA PRO A 57 -22.86 5.35 -20.67
C PRO A 57 -22.74 5.84 -19.23
N GLU A 58 -23.76 5.59 -18.43
CA GLU A 58 -23.75 5.92 -17.02
C GLU A 58 -22.97 4.81 -16.26
N ILE A 59 -21.93 5.22 -15.53
CA ILE A 59 -21.09 4.30 -14.80
C ILE A 59 -21.53 4.30 -13.33
N HIS A 60 -22.05 3.17 -12.87
CA HIS A 60 -22.44 2.96 -11.48
C HIS A 60 -21.39 2.14 -10.75
N TYR A 61 -21.06 2.57 -9.53
CA TYR A 61 -20.10 1.86 -8.65
C TYR A 61 -20.90 1.11 -7.59
N THR A 62 -20.92 -0.22 -7.66
CA THR A 62 -21.62 -1.09 -6.70
C THR A 62 -20.78 -1.35 -5.44
N HIS A 63 -19.46 -1.13 -5.51
CA HIS A 63 -18.52 -1.39 -4.43
C HIS A 63 -17.87 -0.09 -3.92
N GLU A 64 -18.64 0.79 -3.29
CA GLU A 64 -18.13 2.05 -2.71
C GLU A 64 -16.93 1.85 -1.77
N LYS A 65 -16.95 0.79 -0.97
CA LYS A 65 -15.83 0.46 -0.07
C LYS A 65 -14.57 0.04 -0.81
N ALA A 66 -14.69 -0.58 -1.98
CA ALA A 66 -13.53 -0.94 -2.80
C ALA A 66 -12.93 0.32 -3.44
N LEU A 67 -13.77 1.25 -3.89
CA LEU A 67 -13.37 2.55 -4.40
C LEU A 67 -12.62 3.36 -3.31
N GLU A 68 -13.21 3.48 -2.11
CA GLU A 68 -12.58 4.17 -0.98
C GLU A 68 -11.21 3.58 -0.61
N ARG A 69 -11.08 2.25 -0.58
CA ARG A 69 -9.80 1.57 -0.31
C ARG A 69 -8.77 1.88 -1.39
N LEU A 70 -9.17 1.87 -2.66
CA LEU A 70 -8.28 2.15 -3.78
C LEU A 70 -7.83 3.62 -3.77
N GLU A 71 -8.72 4.57 -3.55
CA GLU A 71 -8.39 5.99 -3.39
C GLU A 71 -7.45 6.23 -2.20
N THR A 72 -7.72 5.58 -1.07
CA THR A 72 -6.86 5.65 0.12
C THR A 72 -5.47 5.12 -0.17
N MET A 73 -5.37 3.98 -0.85
CA MET A 73 -4.09 3.38 -1.20
C MET A 73 -3.30 4.25 -2.18
N LEU A 74 -3.95 4.83 -3.18
CA LEU A 74 -3.30 5.77 -4.10
C LEU A 74 -2.76 6.99 -3.34
N ALA A 75 -3.54 7.53 -2.40
CA ALA A 75 -3.09 8.64 -1.56
C ALA A 75 -1.90 8.25 -0.68
N LEU A 76 -1.90 7.03 -0.11
CA LEU A 76 -0.79 6.51 0.69
C LEU A 76 0.49 6.36 -0.14
N VAL A 77 0.40 5.81 -1.37
CA VAL A 77 1.55 5.69 -2.28
C VAL A 77 2.14 7.05 -2.62
N GLU A 78 1.29 7.99 -3.04
CA GLU A 78 1.71 9.34 -3.39
C GLU A 78 2.36 10.06 -2.20
N GLY A 79 1.75 9.96 -1.02
CA GLY A 79 2.27 10.56 0.21
C GLY A 79 3.59 9.93 0.66
N TRP A 80 3.73 8.62 0.54
CA TRP A 80 4.97 7.90 0.85
C TRP A 80 6.11 8.31 -0.07
N VAL A 81 5.85 8.38 -1.39
CA VAL A 81 6.83 8.84 -2.38
C VAL A 81 7.31 10.25 -2.06
N ASP A 82 6.41 11.16 -1.70
CA ASP A 82 6.78 12.52 -1.31
C ASP A 82 7.74 12.54 -0.11
N VAL A 83 7.41 11.82 0.95
CA VAL A 83 8.23 11.77 2.18
C VAL A 83 9.59 11.13 1.91
N VAL A 84 9.64 10.03 1.16
CA VAL A 84 10.91 9.35 0.83
C VAL A 84 11.80 10.23 -0.04
N VAL A 85 11.23 10.84 -1.08
CA VAL A 85 11.98 11.72 -1.98
C VAL A 85 12.48 12.97 -1.24
N GLU A 86 11.62 13.63 -0.46
CA GLU A 86 12.01 14.80 0.32
C GLU A 86 13.13 14.47 1.30
N ASN A 87 13.05 13.36 2.03
CA ASN A 87 14.10 12.91 2.93
C ASN A 87 15.41 12.57 2.22
N ALA A 88 15.35 12.01 1.01
CA ALA A 88 16.54 11.68 0.23
C ALA A 88 17.30 12.89 -0.30
N ILE A 89 16.58 14.01 -0.59
CA ILE A 89 17.16 15.16 -1.29
C ILE A 89 17.32 16.42 -0.43
N LYS A 90 16.64 16.52 0.73
CA LYS A 90 16.61 17.73 1.57
C LYS A 90 17.99 18.26 1.94
N ASP A 91 18.94 17.36 2.20
CA ASP A 91 20.33 17.73 2.60
C ASP A 91 21.29 17.85 1.40
N ARG A 92 20.84 17.47 0.21
CA ARG A 92 21.66 17.47 -1.02
C ARG A 92 21.29 18.58 -1.98
N ILE A 93 20.03 18.99 -2.00
CA ILE A 93 19.49 19.99 -2.93
C ILE A 93 18.91 21.17 -2.15
N PRO A 94 19.59 22.33 -2.13
CA PRO A 94 19.12 23.50 -1.38
C PRO A 94 17.73 24.01 -1.81
N SER A 95 17.33 23.76 -3.08
CA SER A 95 16.03 24.16 -3.61
C SER A 95 14.89 23.16 -3.31
N THR A 96 15.12 22.12 -2.51
CA THR A 96 14.11 21.10 -2.15
C THR A 96 12.78 21.71 -1.69
N PRO A 97 12.74 22.72 -0.78
CA PRO A 97 11.45 23.29 -0.36
C PRO A 97 10.68 23.94 -1.52
N ALA A 98 11.36 24.59 -2.45
CA ALA A 98 10.74 25.21 -3.61
C ALA A 98 10.21 24.18 -4.61
N LEU A 99 10.93 23.07 -4.79
CA LEU A 99 10.51 21.94 -5.63
C LEU A 99 9.29 21.24 -5.04
N SER A 100 9.28 20.98 -3.73
CA SER A 100 8.14 20.37 -3.02
C SER A 100 6.88 21.24 -3.12
N GLU A 101 7.03 22.56 -3.03
CA GLU A 101 5.91 23.49 -3.19
C GLU A 101 5.42 23.54 -4.63
N MET A 102 6.31 23.56 -5.62
CA MET A 102 5.95 23.48 -7.03
C MET A 102 5.17 22.19 -7.34
N TRP A 103 5.59 21.06 -6.79
CA TRP A 103 4.91 19.77 -6.93
C TRP A 103 3.51 19.76 -6.31
N ARG A 104 3.38 20.32 -5.10
CA ARG A 104 2.08 20.48 -4.42
C ARG A 104 1.11 21.33 -5.24
N ARG A 105 1.58 22.44 -5.81
CA ARG A 105 0.76 23.31 -6.68
C ARG A 105 0.34 22.58 -7.95
N ARG A 106 1.25 21.84 -8.58
CA ARG A 106 0.95 21.07 -9.78
C ARG A 106 -0.15 20.02 -9.51
N ARG A 107 -0.10 19.33 -8.38
CA ARG A 107 -1.14 18.37 -7.99
C ARG A 107 -2.49 19.01 -7.66
N ALA A 108 -2.49 20.25 -7.20
CA ALA A 108 -3.75 20.96 -6.95
C ALA A 108 -4.51 21.30 -8.24
N THR A 109 -3.84 21.21 -9.40
CA THR A 109 -4.45 21.42 -10.71
C THR A 109 -4.65 20.04 -11.36
N ALA A 110 -5.90 19.59 -11.45
CA ALA A 110 -6.23 18.31 -12.07
C ALA A 110 -5.68 18.24 -13.49
N SER A 111 -5.03 17.14 -13.83
CA SER A 111 -4.55 16.87 -15.18
C SER A 111 -5.68 16.28 -16.02
N GLN A 112 -5.59 16.39 -17.35
CA GLN A 112 -6.52 15.73 -18.27
C GLN A 112 -6.59 14.22 -18.03
N ALA A 113 -5.47 13.60 -17.61
CA ALA A 113 -5.42 12.18 -17.28
C ALA A 113 -6.21 11.87 -16.00
N GLU A 114 -6.17 12.74 -14.99
CA GLU A 114 -6.97 12.59 -13.76
C GLU A 114 -8.45 12.78 -14.03
N GLU A 115 -8.82 13.74 -14.88
CA GLU A 115 -10.20 13.94 -15.30
C GLU A 115 -10.73 12.72 -16.08
N ALA A 116 -9.92 12.15 -16.98
CA ALA A 116 -10.26 10.92 -17.69
C ALA A 116 -10.39 9.72 -16.74
N LEU A 117 -9.50 9.59 -15.77
CA LEU A 117 -9.54 8.53 -14.77
C LEU A 117 -10.81 8.64 -13.90
N LYS A 118 -11.16 9.85 -13.48
CA LYS A 118 -12.39 10.12 -12.75
C LYS A 118 -13.64 9.77 -13.59
N ALA A 119 -13.65 10.18 -14.84
CA ALA A 119 -14.79 9.93 -15.75
C ALA A 119 -14.96 8.44 -16.09
N GLN A 120 -13.84 7.70 -16.27
CA GLN A 120 -13.88 6.31 -16.72
C GLN A 120 -13.90 5.28 -15.59
N ALA A 121 -13.24 5.57 -14.48
CA ALA A 121 -13.08 4.63 -13.37
C ALA A 121 -13.62 5.15 -12.03
N GLY A 122 -14.18 6.38 -11.98
CA GLY A 122 -14.67 7.01 -10.76
C GLY A 122 -13.57 7.33 -9.74
N LEU A 123 -12.30 7.10 -10.10
CA LEU A 123 -11.17 7.32 -9.21
C LEU A 123 -10.81 8.79 -9.12
N GLU A 124 -10.85 9.34 -7.93
CA GLU A 124 -10.47 10.72 -7.67
C GLU A 124 -9.26 10.80 -6.74
N LEU A 125 -8.12 11.21 -7.29
CA LEU A 125 -6.95 11.56 -6.49
C LEU A 125 -7.18 12.92 -5.82
N ARG A 126 -7.68 12.88 -4.58
CA ARG A 126 -7.97 14.10 -3.81
C ARG A 126 -6.70 14.69 -3.22
N PRO A 127 -6.26 15.89 -3.63
CA PRO A 127 -5.02 16.51 -3.14
C PRO A 127 -4.97 16.64 -1.61
N ARG A 128 -6.14 16.74 -0.96
CA ARG A 128 -6.26 16.78 0.50
C ARG A 128 -5.85 15.43 1.11
N ARG A 129 -6.34 14.31 0.59
CA ARG A 129 -5.99 12.97 1.08
C ARG A 129 -4.50 12.66 0.92
N VAL A 130 -3.89 13.12 -0.17
CA VAL A 130 -2.43 12.99 -0.36
C VAL A 130 -1.66 13.78 0.73
N ARG A 131 -2.11 14.98 1.08
CA ARG A 131 -1.48 15.75 2.18
C ARG A 131 -1.66 15.09 3.54
N ASP A 132 -2.82 14.50 3.78
CA ASP A 132 -3.09 13.75 5.01
C ASP A 132 -2.15 12.53 5.08
N ALA A 133 -1.93 11.84 3.95
CA ALA A 133 -0.98 10.73 3.84
C ALA A 133 0.48 11.17 4.05
N VAL A 134 0.91 12.29 3.48
CA VAL A 134 2.25 12.88 3.75
C VAL A 134 2.41 13.14 5.24
N THR A 135 1.40 13.72 5.88
CA THR A 135 1.43 14.01 7.32
C THR A 135 1.52 12.72 8.14
N LEU A 136 0.75 11.70 7.80
CA LEU A 136 0.79 10.38 8.44
C LEU A 136 2.18 9.75 8.32
N TRP A 137 2.73 9.63 7.11
CA TRP A 137 4.03 9.01 6.87
C TRP A 137 5.19 9.77 7.54
N THR A 138 5.11 11.11 7.57
CA THR A 138 6.10 11.93 8.30
C THR A 138 6.05 11.61 9.79
N ARG A 139 4.86 11.58 10.39
CA ARG A 139 4.70 11.28 11.82
C ARG A 139 5.11 9.85 12.18
N ILE A 140 4.80 8.86 11.32
CA ILE A 140 5.28 7.49 11.52
C ILE A 140 6.80 7.44 11.44
N THR A 141 7.42 8.15 10.48
CA THR A 141 8.88 8.22 10.36
C THR A 141 9.52 8.83 11.61
N ASP A 142 8.92 9.90 12.14
CA ASP A 142 9.43 10.60 13.32
C ASP A 142 9.28 9.77 14.61
N ALA A 143 8.20 9.01 14.74
CA ALA A 143 7.89 8.23 15.94
C ALA A 143 8.51 6.82 15.93
N CYS A 144 8.48 6.14 14.79
CA CYS A 144 8.83 4.71 14.69
C CYS A 144 10.07 4.46 13.81
N GLY A 145 10.57 5.48 13.09
CA GLY A 145 11.68 5.35 12.16
C GLY A 145 11.26 4.93 10.74
N ALA A 146 12.21 5.05 9.81
CA ALA A 146 11.97 4.78 8.40
C ALA A 146 11.72 3.29 8.12
N GLU A 147 12.40 2.40 8.82
CA GLU A 147 12.27 0.95 8.67
C GLU A 147 10.86 0.47 9.02
N LYS A 148 10.32 0.90 10.17
CA LYS A 148 8.95 0.57 10.58
C LYS A 148 7.90 1.19 9.65
N ARG A 149 8.14 2.42 9.16
CA ARG A 149 7.30 3.03 8.13
C ARG A 149 7.24 2.16 6.88
N ASP A 150 8.39 1.67 6.40
CA ASP A 150 8.48 0.93 5.15
C ASP A 150 7.93 -0.50 5.29
N SER A 151 8.02 -1.10 6.50
CA SER A 151 7.42 -2.41 6.78
C SER A 151 5.88 -2.43 6.69
N CYS A 152 5.23 -1.27 6.75
CA CYS A 152 3.79 -1.19 6.48
C CYS A 152 3.41 -1.70 5.07
N TRP A 153 4.36 -1.75 4.13
CA TRP A 153 4.14 -2.26 2.78
C TRP A 153 4.34 -3.77 2.63
N ASP A 154 4.82 -4.46 3.66
CA ASP A 154 5.11 -5.89 3.60
C ASP A 154 3.83 -6.74 3.54
N HIS A 155 2.78 -6.30 4.22
CA HIS A 155 1.49 -6.99 4.22
C HIS A 155 0.32 -6.00 4.10
N PRO A 156 -0.79 -6.40 3.40
CA PRO A 156 -1.98 -5.57 3.22
C PRO A 156 -2.62 -5.08 4.51
N ASP A 157 -2.61 -5.93 5.53
CA ASP A 157 -3.26 -5.65 6.81
C ASP A 157 -2.47 -4.64 7.66
N LEU A 158 -1.19 -4.43 7.33
CA LEU A 158 -0.32 -3.44 7.95
C LEU A 158 -0.50 -2.03 7.36
N LEU A 159 -1.09 -1.94 6.17
CA LEU A 159 -1.31 -0.64 5.53
C LEU A 159 -2.27 0.22 6.35
N PRO A 160 -1.97 1.52 6.50
CA PRO A 160 -2.89 2.47 7.09
C PRO A 160 -4.22 2.50 6.34
N ARG A 161 -5.30 2.72 7.09
CA ARG A 161 -6.68 2.80 6.58
C ARG A 161 -7.09 4.25 6.35
N ALA A 162 -8.23 4.45 5.71
CA ALA A 162 -8.81 5.79 5.53
C ALA A 162 -8.97 6.56 6.86
N SER A 163 -9.38 5.86 7.93
CA SER A 163 -9.48 6.43 9.28
C SER A 163 -8.15 6.88 9.88
N ASP A 164 -7.04 6.25 9.48
CA ASP A 164 -5.71 6.58 9.98
C ASP A 164 -5.18 7.89 9.36
N LEU A 165 -5.66 8.24 8.16
CA LEU A 165 -5.40 9.54 7.55
C LEU A 165 -6.06 10.68 8.34
N ASP A 166 -7.22 10.42 8.95
CA ASP A 166 -7.94 11.40 9.76
C ASP A 166 -7.41 11.44 11.20
N ASN A 167 -6.86 10.32 11.71
CA ASN A 167 -6.28 10.22 13.05
C ASN A 167 -4.93 9.46 13.04
N PRO A 168 -3.83 10.13 12.67
CA PRO A 168 -2.50 9.52 12.63
C PRO A 168 -2.01 8.95 13.98
N ALA A 169 -2.45 9.51 15.11
CA ALA A 169 -2.01 9.08 16.43
C ALA A 169 -2.40 7.61 16.70
N ALA A 170 -3.64 7.23 16.42
CA ALA A 170 -4.10 5.86 16.62
C ALA A 170 -3.34 4.83 15.76
N CYS A 171 -2.89 5.23 14.57
CA CYS A 171 -2.03 4.40 13.74
C CYS A 171 -0.63 4.22 14.35
N ILE A 172 -0.05 5.30 14.85
CA ILE A 172 1.27 5.29 15.49
C ILE A 172 1.26 4.44 16.76
N ASP A 173 0.25 4.62 17.62
CA ASP A 173 0.11 3.83 18.84
C ASP A 173 0.07 2.33 18.52
N ARG A 174 -0.70 1.92 17.51
CA ARG A 174 -0.79 0.55 17.04
C ARG A 174 0.55 0.01 16.52
N LEU A 175 1.33 0.83 15.80
CA LEU A 175 2.65 0.44 15.29
C LEU A 175 3.70 0.33 16.41
N LEU A 176 3.57 1.12 17.48
CA LEU A 176 4.45 1.05 18.64
C LEU A 176 4.13 -0.16 19.51
N ASP A 177 2.85 -0.48 19.71
CA ASP A 177 2.42 -1.68 20.44
C ASP A 177 2.95 -2.95 19.76
N ASP A 178 2.78 -3.08 18.42
CA ASP A 178 3.36 -4.18 17.63
C ASP A 178 4.88 -4.32 17.81
N THR A 179 5.58 -3.20 17.97
CA THR A 179 7.04 -3.21 18.15
C THR A 179 7.42 -3.73 19.53
N THR A 180 6.65 -3.38 20.55
CA THR A 180 6.86 -3.84 21.92
C THR A 180 6.61 -5.36 22.04
N ASP A 181 5.52 -5.86 21.48
CA ASP A 181 5.19 -7.29 21.47
C ASP A 181 6.26 -8.11 20.72
N SER A 182 6.78 -7.61 19.61
CA SER A 182 7.87 -8.24 18.85
C SER A 182 9.15 -8.29 19.68
N PHE A 183 9.52 -7.19 20.34
CA PHE A 183 10.71 -7.11 21.17
C PHE A 183 10.63 -8.06 22.37
N GLU A 184 9.51 -8.12 23.06
CA GLU A 184 9.28 -9.06 24.17
C GLU A 184 9.36 -10.52 23.72
N SER A 185 8.80 -10.84 22.54
CA SER A 185 8.89 -12.17 21.94
C SER A 185 10.33 -12.56 21.57
N ASP A 186 11.10 -11.64 21.02
CA ASP A 186 12.50 -11.89 20.64
C ASP A 186 13.41 -11.98 21.88
N LEU A 187 13.13 -11.19 22.91
CA LEU A 187 13.81 -11.31 24.20
C LEU A 187 13.55 -12.68 24.86
N ALA A 188 12.30 -13.14 24.88
CA ALA A 188 11.94 -14.45 25.41
C ALA A 188 12.64 -15.61 24.67
N LYS A 189 12.78 -15.52 23.35
CA LYS A 189 13.53 -16.51 22.54
C LYS A 189 15.03 -16.51 22.90
N LEU A 190 15.62 -15.33 23.04
CA LEU A 190 17.03 -15.21 23.46
C LEU A 190 17.25 -15.75 24.86
N GLU A 191 16.32 -15.52 25.79
CA GLU A 191 16.39 -16.10 27.13
C GLU A 191 16.28 -17.64 27.10
N GLU A 192 15.40 -18.19 26.25
CA GLU A 192 15.26 -19.63 26.05
C GLU A 192 16.53 -20.26 25.44
N GLU A 193 17.14 -19.61 24.44
CA GLU A 193 18.41 -20.05 23.85
C GLU A 193 19.54 -20.04 24.88
N LEU A 194 19.64 -18.98 25.69
CA LEU A 194 20.67 -18.87 26.75
C LEU A 194 20.47 -19.88 27.89
N MET A 195 19.24 -20.21 28.23
CA MET A 195 18.94 -21.23 29.26
C MET A 195 19.07 -22.65 28.72
N GLY A 196 18.85 -22.86 27.41
CA GLY A 196 18.96 -24.18 26.76
C GLY A 196 20.40 -24.68 26.60
N ASP A 197 21.41 -23.79 26.60
CA ASP A 197 22.82 -24.16 26.40
C ASP A 197 23.56 -24.55 27.70
N HIS A 198 22.85 -24.71 28.83
CA HIS A 198 23.48 -24.99 30.15
C HIS A 198 23.26 -26.40 30.67
N ASP A 199 22.67 -27.34 29.90
CA ASP A 199 22.34 -28.70 30.40
C ASP A 199 23.15 -29.85 29.78
N ASP A 200 24.34 -29.61 29.21
CA ASP A 200 25.17 -30.69 28.65
C ASP A 200 26.67 -30.64 29.08
N THR A 201 26.95 -30.41 30.37
CA THR A 201 28.25 -30.79 30.92
C THR A 201 28.19 -31.05 32.41
N ASP A 202 27.64 -32.19 32.83
CA ASP A 202 28.15 -32.97 33.96
C ASP A 202 27.46 -34.35 34.06
N THR A 203 28.12 -35.37 33.49
CA THR A 203 27.99 -36.75 34.02
C THR A 203 29.40 -37.32 34.07
N GLY A 204 29.95 -37.19 35.28
CA GLY A 204 31.12 -37.89 35.69
C GLY A 204 30.97 -39.39 35.51
N ASN A 205 31.95 -39.99 34.92
CA ASN A 205 32.17 -41.44 35.06
C ASN A 205 33.27 -41.69 36.07
N ALA A 206 32.85 -42.08 37.27
CA ALA A 206 33.72 -42.74 38.25
C ALA A 206 33.52 -44.25 38.00
N ASP A 207 34.51 -44.92 37.46
CA ASP A 207 34.67 -46.36 37.71
C ASP A 207 36.11 -46.67 38.12
N SER A 208 36.18 -47.33 39.27
CA SER A 208 37.28 -47.87 40.00
C SER A 208 37.80 -49.18 39.36
N GLY A 209 39.11 -49.34 39.35
CA GLY A 209 39.75 -50.61 38.99
C GLY A 209 41.26 -50.58 39.11
N ASP A 210 41.73 -50.67 40.32
CA ASP A 210 42.76 -51.53 40.90
C ASP A 210 43.61 -52.32 39.89
N THR A 211 44.95 -52.12 39.96
CA THR A 211 46.04 -53.08 40.19
C THR A 211 47.40 -52.48 39.90
N SER A 212 48.23 -52.46 40.95
CA SER A 212 49.70 -52.34 40.92
C SER A 212 50.34 -53.64 40.50
N PRO A 213 51.72 -53.79 40.48
CA PRO A 213 52.80 -53.00 39.96
C PRO A 213 53.71 -53.88 39.03
N GLU A 214 54.71 -53.40 38.44
CA GLU A 214 56.12 -53.91 38.46
C GLU A 214 57.02 -53.17 37.43
N ASP A 215 58.11 -52.70 37.99
CA ASP A 215 59.53 -52.74 37.62
C ASP A 215 59.96 -52.62 36.14
N GLY A 216 61.04 -51.85 36.05
CA GLY A 216 62.01 -51.98 34.98
C GLY A 216 62.43 -50.66 34.33
N ASP A 217 63.29 -49.92 35.01
CA ASP A 217 64.73 -49.80 34.77
C ASP A 217 65.15 -49.42 33.35
N ASP A 218 65.99 -48.42 33.39
CA ASP A 218 67.25 -48.20 32.66
C ASP A 218 67.29 -47.29 31.43
N THR A 219 68.03 -46.26 31.67
CA THR A 219 69.14 -45.65 30.89
C THR A 219 68.80 -44.99 29.52
N GLY A 220 69.39 -43.80 29.52
CA GLY A 220 70.34 -43.45 28.47
C GLY A 220 70.01 -42.25 27.61
N SER A 221 70.51 -41.17 28.08
CA SER A 221 71.55 -40.30 27.51
C SER A 221 71.44 -39.83 26.05
N THR A 222 71.65 -38.54 25.99
CA THR A 222 72.36 -37.77 24.93
C THR A 222 71.72 -37.66 23.50
N ASN A 223 71.41 -36.50 23.08
CA ASN A 223 72.24 -35.39 22.55
C ASN A 223 71.31 -34.23 22.10
#